data_246547413316ebf8f2f1eaebdeaee3fb
#
_entry.id   246547413316ebf8f2f1eaebdeaee3fb
#
_cell.length_a   1.000
_cell.length_b   1.000
_cell.length_c   1.000
_cell.angle_alpha   90.00
_cell.angle_beta   90.00
_cell.angle_gamma   90.00
#
_symmetry.space_group_name_H-M   'P 1'
#
loop_
_entity.id
_entity.type
_entity.pdbx_description
1 polymer ?
#
loop_
_entity_poly.entity_id
_entity_poly.type
_entity_poly.pdbx_seq_one_letter_code
_entity_poly.pdbx_strand_id
1 'polypeptide(L)'
;LVFKITRVVKEYKGLKPGSGLGFSVILKECLRKTIGHGKVPEILGTEISILYYGLFAWKRPKQSGENVFTAYKKSGYGSIVGGLAFLSLSEVLAFHVLFMQISIVAAWIIFVLNLYGIIFILADFNASRREPTYIKDEKLYINAGIRWKAVVPVKDIKSIELSNESLRGKKILRAMTILSGPNLVIELEKTHRADGPYGIRKNFDKVLLNPDEPRRFRQLIIDTF
;
A
#
# COMPACT_ATOMS: atom_id res chain seq x y z
N LEU A 1 20.18 20.86 7.20
CA LEU A 1 18.93 20.07 7.18
C LEU A 1 17.86 20.79 6.33
N VAL A 2 17.58 22.07 6.58
CA VAL A 2 16.57 22.89 5.87
C VAL A 2 16.78 22.89 4.36
N PHE A 3 18.02 23.05 3.88
CA PHE A 3 18.34 23.03 2.44
C PHE A 3 17.99 21.71 1.74
N LYS A 4 18.15 20.56 2.43
CA LYS A 4 17.75 19.26 1.88
C LYS A 4 16.22 19.11 1.81
N ILE A 5 15.50 19.62 2.80
CA ILE A 5 14.03 19.59 2.81
C ILE A 5 13.46 20.46 1.68
N THR A 6 13.95 21.68 1.49
CA THR A 6 13.50 22.57 0.41
C THR A 6 13.77 21.96 -0.97
N ARG A 7 14.91 21.25 -1.13
CA ARG A 7 15.23 20.55 -2.37
C ARG A 7 14.26 19.38 -2.63
N VAL A 8 13.94 18.56 -1.63
CA VAL A 8 12.93 17.48 -1.75
C VAL A 8 11.58 18.03 -2.16
N VAL A 9 11.12 19.15 -1.54
CA VAL A 9 9.85 19.78 -1.88
C VAL A 9 9.85 20.32 -3.31
N LYS A 10 10.96 20.91 -3.77
CA LYS A 10 11.10 21.40 -5.15
C LYS A 10 11.06 20.26 -6.17
N GLU A 11 11.81 19.18 -5.94
CA GLU A 11 11.80 17.97 -6.76
C GLU A 11 10.40 17.34 -6.81
N TYR A 12 9.72 17.23 -5.67
CA TYR A 12 8.36 16.72 -5.58
C TYR A 12 7.37 17.52 -6.42
N LYS A 13 7.44 18.85 -6.37
CA LYS A 13 6.59 19.74 -7.19
C LYS A 13 6.86 19.57 -8.70
N GLY A 14 8.12 19.35 -9.09
CA GLY A 14 8.50 19.10 -10.49
C GLY A 14 8.03 17.76 -11.05
N LEU A 15 7.97 16.70 -10.22
CA LEU A 15 7.57 15.35 -10.65
C LEU A 15 6.05 15.11 -10.57
N LYS A 16 5.31 15.92 -9.80
CA LYS A 16 3.87 15.72 -9.56
C LYS A 16 2.96 15.93 -10.79
N PRO A 17 3.20 16.87 -11.71
CA PRO A 17 2.32 17.06 -12.85
C PRO A 17 2.51 15.94 -13.88
N GLY A 18 1.50 15.06 -14.03
CA GLY A 18 1.40 14.11 -15.15
C GLY A 18 2.04 12.73 -15.00
N SER A 19 2.74 12.44 -13.89
CA SER A 19 3.48 11.16 -13.75
C SER A 19 2.60 9.92 -13.57
N GLY A 20 1.32 10.07 -13.20
CA GLY A 20 0.45 8.91 -12.85
C GLY A 20 0.95 8.11 -11.64
N LEU A 21 2.12 8.44 -11.10
CA LEU A 21 2.75 7.75 -9.97
C LEU A 21 2.14 8.18 -8.64
N GLY A 22 2.04 7.24 -7.70
CA GLY A 22 1.56 7.52 -6.37
C GLY A 22 2.53 8.37 -5.54
N PHE A 23 1.99 9.03 -4.49
CA PHE A 23 2.77 9.89 -3.59
C PHE A 23 4.03 9.23 -3.04
N SER A 24 3.92 7.98 -2.56
CA SER A 24 5.03 7.26 -1.95
C SER A 24 6.19 6.97 -2.93
N VAL A 25 5.85 6.72 -4.20
CA VAL A 25 6.86 6.47 -5.26
C VAL A 25 7.61 7.76 -5.59
N ILE A 26 6.88 8.86 -5.81
CA ILE A 26 7.47 10.16 -6.10
C ILE A 26 8.34 10.63 -4.95
N LEU A 27 7.85 10.50 -3.71
CA LEU A 27 8.59 10.90 -2.52
C LEU A 27 9.92 10.14 -2.37
N LYS A 28 9.89 8.80 -2.52
CA LYS A 28 11.11 7.98 -2.46
C LYS A 28 12.12 8.37 -3.53
N GLU A 29 11.65 8.65 -4.74
CA GLU A 29 12.52 9.11 -5.83
C GLU A 29 13.16 10.47 -5.54
N CYS A 30 12.39 11.43 -5.02
CA CYS A 30 12.92 12.74 -4.60
C CYS A 30 13.96 12.60 -3.47
N LEU A 31 13.70 11.70 -2.51
CA LEU A 31 14.63 11.43 -1.42
C LEU A 31 15.92 10.77 -1.93
N ARG A 32 15.84 9.80 -2.86
CA ARG A 32 17.01 9.18 -3.49
C ARG A 32 17.86 10.20 -4.24
N LYS A 33 17.25 11.11 -4.99
CA LYS A 33 17.96 12.19 -5.70
C LYS A 33 18.63 13.19 -4.76
N THR A 34 18.07 13.42 -3.57
CA THR A 34 18.57 14.45 -2.64
C THR A 34 19.57 13.90 -1.61
N ILE A 35 19.33 12.68 -1.12
CA ILE A 35 20.12 12.08 -0.03
C ILE A 35 21.10 11.02 -0.56
N GLY A 36 20.83 10.49 -1.76
CA GLY A 36 21.56 9.39 -2.38
C GLY A 36 20.81 8.07 -2.27
N HIS A 37 21.37 7.03 -2.89
CA HIS A 37 20.81 5.67 -2.86
C HIS A 37 21.20 4.98 -1.56
N GLY A 38 20.28 4.22 -0.96
CA GLY A 38 20.55 3.45 0.25
C GLY A 38 19.29 3.21 1.09
N LYS A 39 19.48 2.74 2.33
CA LYS A 39 18.37 2.43 3.26
C LYS A 39 17.68 3.68 3.80
N VAL A 40 18.43 4.78 3.99
CA VAL A 40 17.91 6.01 4.59
C VAL A 40 16.73 6.62 3.79
N PRO A 41 16.82 6.87 2.47
CA PRO A 41 15.69 7.38 1.72
C PRO A 41 14.50 6.40 1.69
N GLU A 42 14.73 5.10 1.75
CA GLU A 42 13.66 4.10 1.82
C GLU A 42 12.91 4.16 3.16
N ILE A 43 13.64 4.25 4.27
CA ILE A 43 13.05 4.36 5.61
C ILE A 43 12.27 5.68 5.71
N LEU A 44 12.91 6.81 5.43
CA LEU A 44 12.27 8.13 5.49
C LEU A 44 11.05 8.22 4.57
N GLY A 45 11.17 7.72 3.33
CA GLY A 45 10.06 7.71 2.38
C GLY A 45 8.88 6.87 2.86
N THR A 46 9.14 5.76 3.56
CA THR A 46 8.09 4.91 4.13
C THR A 46 7.43 5.59 5.32
N GLU A 47 8.20 6.13 6.28
CA GLU A 47 7.66 6.82 7.46
C GLU A 47 6.84 8.04 7.09
N ILE A 48 7.36 8.90 6.20
CA ILE A 48 6.60 10.07 5.72
C ILE A 48 5.32 9.63 5.00
N SER A 49 5.36 8.53 4.26
CA SER A 49 4.15 8.00 3.60
C SER A 49 3.13 7.48 4.61
N ILE A 50 3.56 6.79 5.66
CA ILE A 50 2.69 6.33 6.75
C ILE A 50 2.01 7.52 7.41
N LEU A 51 2.77 8.54 7.82
CA LEU A 51 2.22 9.73 8.44
C LEU A 51 1.28 10.50 7.49
N TYR A 52 1.67 10.65 6.22
CA TYR A 52 0.85 11.33 5.23
C TYR A 52 -0.49 10.62 4.98
N TYR A 53 -0.47 9.32 4.71
CA TYR A 53 -1.71 8.56 4.47
C TYR A 53 -2.52 8.35 5.75
N GLY A 54 -1.88 8.17 6.90
CA GLY A 54 -2.55 7.96 8.17
C GLY A 54 -3.27 9.20 8.70
N LEU A 55 -2.64 10.37 8.58
CA LEU A 55 -3.13 11.60 9.23
C LEU A 55 -3.78 12.60 8.26
N PHE A 56 -3.29 12.70 7.01
CA PHE A 56 -3.67 13.79 6.11
C PHE A 56 -4.43 13.34 4.86
N ALA A 57 -4.37 12.07 4.51
CA ALA A 57 -4.88 11.57 3.24
C ALA A 57 -6.34 11.08 3.29
N TRP A 58 -7.25 11.86 3.84
CA TRP A 58 -8.68 11.50 3.97
C TRP A 58 -9.52 11.80 2.72
N LYS A 59 -9.00 12.56 1.75
CA LYS A 59 -9.71 12.93 0.52
C LYS A 59 -9.91 11.71 -0.39
N ARG A 60 -11.01 11.72 -1.16
CA ARG A 60 -11.34 10.66 -2.13
C ARG A 60 -10.21 10.45 -3.16
N PRO A 61 -10.08 9.23 -3.72
CA PRO A 61 -9.06 8.94 -4.73
C PRO A 61 -9.23 9.84 -5.94
N LYS A 62 -8.09 10.24 -6.53
CA LYS A 62 -8.07 11.08 -7.74
C LYS A 62 -8.26 10.28 -9.03
N GLN A 63 -8.04 8.98 -8.98
CA GLN A 63 -8.17 8.12 -10.14
C GLN A 63 -9.56 7.47 -10.13
N SER A 64 -10.38 7.85 -11.07
CA SER A 64 -11.62 7.18 -11.44
C SER A 64 -11.62 6.98 -12.95
N GLY A 65 -11.95 5.80 -13.41
CA GLY A 65 -11.96 5.45 -14.83
C GLY A 65 -12.29 3.98 -15.02
N GLU A 66 -12.54 3.58 -16.26
CA GLU A 66 -12.89 2.20 -16.59
C GLU A 66 -11.78 1.21 -16.27
N ASN A 67 -10.52 1.65 -16.28
CA ASN A 67 -9.33 0.82 -16.05
C ASN A 67 -8.82 0.87 -14.61
N VAL A 68 -9.62 1.39 -13.67
CA VAL A 68 -9.24 1.56 -12.25
C VAL A 68 -10.07 0.60 -11.38
N PHE A 69 -9.38 -0.17 -10.54
CA PHE A 69 -9.97 -1.21 -9.70
C PHE A 69 -9.68 -0.96 -8.23
N THR A 70 -10.74 -0.75 -7.48
CA THR A 70 -10.67 -0.63 -6.01
C THR A 70 -10.78 -2.01 -5.36
N ALA A 71 -10.29 -2.13 -4.12
CA ALA A 71 -10.35 -3.35 -3.35
C ALA A 71 -10.91 -3.13 -1.93
N TYR A 72 -11.58 -2.01 -1.68
CA TYR A 72 -12.02 -1.62 -0.33
C TYR A 72 -13.53 -1.42 -0.21
N LYS A 73 -14.27 -1.32 -1.33
CA LYS A 73 -15.71 -0.99 -1.31
C LYS A 73 -16.57 -2.19 -0.94
N LYS A 74 -16.33 -3.35 -1.58
CA LYS A 74 -17.12 -4.59 -1.38
C LYS A 74 -16.51 -5.54 -0.36
N SER A 75 -15.23 -5.36 0.00
CA SER A 75 -14.53 -6.23 0.94
C SER A 75 -14.85 -5.95 2.42
N GLY A 76 -15.68 -4.94 2.72
CA GLY A 76 -15.90 -4.50 4.11
C GLY A 76 -14.64 -3.92 4.80
N TYR A 77 -13.58 -3.67 4.03
CA TYR A 77 -12.28 -3.26 4.57
C TYR A 77 -12.38 -2.01 5.44
N GLY A 78 -13.21 -1.04 5.05
CA GLY A 78 -13.42 0.17 5.84
C GLY A 78 -14.02 -0.10 7.22
N SER A 79 -15.00 -1.00 7.30
CA SER A 79 -15.61 -1.41 8.59
C SER A 79 -14.62 -2.18 9.46
N ILE A 80 -13.81 -3.06 8.87
CA ILE A 80 -12.76 -3.79 9.57
C ILE A 80 -11.72 -2.83 10.15
N VAL A 81 -11.25 -1.88 9.34
CA VAL A 81 -10.27 -0.86 9.77
C VAL A 81 -10.85 0.02 10.87
N GLY A 82 -12.10 0.47 10.75
CA GLY A 82 -12.79 1.24 11.79
C GLY A 82 -12.94 0.46 13.09
N GLY A 83 -13.34 -0.80 13.01
CA GLY A 83 -13.47 -1.69 14.17
C GLY A 83 -12.12 -1.95 14.86
N LEU A 84 -11.07 -2.23 14.10
CA LEU A 84 -9.73 -2.42 14.63
C LEU A 84 -9.18 -1.14 15.27
N ALA A 85 -9.37 0.01 14.65
CA ALA A 85 -8.93 1.28 15.22
C ALA A 85 -9.66 1.59 16.53
N PHE A 86 -10.98 1.34 16.59
CA PHE A 86 -11.77 1.50 17.80
C PHE A 86 -11.32 0.54 18.92
N LEU A 87 -11.14 -0.75 18.59
CA LEU A 87 -10.67 -1.75 19.54
C LEU A 87 -9.27 -1.40 20.07
N SER A 88 -8.35 -1.08 19.17
CA SER A 88 -6.98 -0.68 19.57
C SER A 88 -6.99 0.56 20.44
N LEU A 89 -7.85 1.54 20.18
CA LEU A 89 -7.96 2.74 21.02
C LEU A 89 -8.46 2.40 22.44
N SER A 90 -9.45 1.50 22.54
CA SER A 90 -9.98 1.02 23.83
C SER A 90 -8.90 0.26 24.62
N GLU A 91 -8.15 -0.61 23.95
CA GLU A 91 -7.04 -1.37 24.55
C GLU A 91 -5.91 -0.45 25.02
N VAL A 92 -5.55 0.55 24.21
CA VAL A 92 -4.52 1.54 24.57
C VAL A 92 -4.85 2.23 25.88
N LEU A 93 -6.09 2.67 26.07
CA LEU A 93 -6.50 3.34 27.29
C LEU A 93 -6.45 2.40 28.52
N ALA A 94 -6.96 1.17 28.37
CA ALA A 94 -6.95 0.20 29.45
C ALA A 94 -5.53 -0.22 29.84
N PHE A 95 -4.71 -0.58 28.87
CA PHE A 95 -3.31 -0.96 29.12
C PHE A 95 -2.46 0.19 29.63
N HIS A 96 -2.69 1.41 29.18
CA HIS A 96 -1.95 2.58 29.68
C HIS A 96 -2.15 2.74 31.20
N VAL A 97 -3.41 2.69 31.66
CA VAL A 97 -3.73 2.77 33.11
C VAL A 97 -3.10 1.61 33.90
N LEU A 98 -3.14 0.39 33.33
CA LEU A 98 -2.57 -0.79 33.99
C LEU A 98 -1.04 -0.68 34.10
N PHE A 99 -0.36 -0.33 33.02
CA PHE A 99 1.11 -0.23 32.99
C PHE A 99 1.63 0.97 33.79
N MET A 100 0.87 2.03 33.95
CA MET A 100 1.23 3.15 34.83
C MET A 100 1.46 2.69 36.30
N GLN A 101 0.79 1.63 36.74
CA GLN A 101 0.96 1.08 38.08
C GLN A 101 2.29 0.30 38.23
N ILE A 102 2.86 -0.16 37.11
CA ILE A 102 4.07 -0.96 37.10
C ILE A 102 5.28 -0.06 36.77
N SER A 103 5.20 0.70 35.70
CA SER A 103 6.24 1.61 35.22
C SER A 103 5.66 2.67 34.29
N ILE A 104 5.81 3.92 34.65
CA ILE A 104 5.34 5.06 33.85
C ILE A 104 6.06 5.12 32.48
N VAL A 105 7.34 4.75 32.43
CA VAL A 105 8.12 4.73 31.19
C VAL A 105 7.59 3.64 30.24
N ALA A 106 7.36 2.43 30.77
CA ALA A 106 6.79 1.33 29.97
C ALA A 106 5.39 1.69 29.45
N ALA A 107 4.54 2.33 30.26
CA ALA A 107 3.21 2.77 29.86
C ALA A 107 3.27 3.73 28.65
N TRP A 108 4.16 4.71 28.66
CA TRP A 108 4.33 5.64 27.54
C TRP A 108 4.91 4.99 26.29
N ILE A 109 5.86 4.08 26.42
CA ILE A 109 6.42 3.34 25.27
C ILE A 109 5.31 2.53 24.60
N ILE A 110 4.53 1.77 25.36
CA ILE A 110 3.43 0.95 24.84
C ILE A 110 2.36 1.83 24.20
N PHE A 111 2.01 2.96 24.83
CA PHE A 111 1.06 3.92 24.27
C PHE A 111 1.49 4.43 22.89
N VAL A 112 2.74 4.87 22.75
CA VAL A 112 3.27 5.37 21.47
C VAL A 112 3.30 4.30 20.40
N LEU A 113 3.71 3.06 20.74
CA LEU A 113 3.74 1.94 19.80
C LEU A 113 2.33 1.58 19.31
N ASN A 114 1.34 1.56 20.17
CA ASN A 114 -0.05 1.30 19.79
C ASN A 114 -0.61 2.43 18.90
N LEU A 115 -0.36 3.68 19.27
CA LEU A 115 -0.78 4.83 18.46
C LEU A 115 -0.17 4.76 17.05
N TYR A 116 1.11 4.40 16.96
CA TYR A 116 1.78 4.19 15.67
C TYR A 116 1.11 3.03 14.88
N GLY A 117 0.74 1.95 15.54
CA GLY A 117 0.01 0.84 14.91
C GLY A 117 -1.33 1.28 14.31
N ILE A 118 -2.09 2.10 15.03
CA ILE A 118 -3.35 2.68 14.53
C ILE A 118 -3.08 3.55 13.29
N ILE A 119 -2.09 4.44 13.35
CA ILE A 119 -1.70 5.31 12.22
C ILE A 119 -1.30 4.44 11.01
N PHE A 120 -0.56 3.34 11.21
CA PHE A 120 -0.17 2.42 10.15
C PHE A 120 -1.38 1.77 9.45
N ILE A 121 -2.36 1.27 10.21
CA ILE A 121 -3.58 0.64 9.67
C ILE A 121 -4.39 1.68 8.87
N LEU A 122 -4.56 2.90 9.40
CA LEU A 122 -5.22 4.00 8.71
C LEU A 122 -4.46 4.41 7.45
N ALA A 123 -3.13 4.40 7.49
CA ALA A 123 -2.28 4.70 6.34
C ALA A 123 -2.46 3.67 5.21
N ASP A 124 -2.48 2.37 5.52
CA ASP A 124 -2.70 1.31 4.51
C ASP A 124 -4.08 1.44 3.86
N PHE A 125 -5.11 1.70 4.66
CA PHE A 125 -6.47 1.92 4.17
C PHE A 125 -6.56 3.15 3.24
N ASN A 126 -6.05 4.29 3.68
CA ASN A 126 -6.10 5.51 2.88
C ASN A 126 -5.22 5.43 1.62
N ALA A 127 -4.06 4.76 1.68
CA ALA A 127 -3.23 4.50 0.52
C ALA A 127 -3.96 3.60 -0.49
N SER A 128 -4.61 2.52 -0.04
CA SER A 128 -5.43 1.65 -0.89
C SER A 128 -6.59 2.39 -1.57
N ARG A 129 -7.17 3.40 -0.90
CA ARG A 129 -8.23 4.25 -1.47
C ARG A 129 -7.73 5.26 -2.49
N ARG A 130 -6.54 5.82 -2.28
CA ARG A 130 -5.98 6.89 -3.13
C ARG A 130 -5.17 6.39 -4.30
N GLU A 131 -4.60 5.22 -4.17
CA GLU A 131 -3.76 4.58 -5.17
C GLU A 131 -4.30 3.17 -5.45
N PRO A 132 -5.44 3.07 -6.15
CA PRO A 132 -6.01 1.78 -6.56
C PRO A 132 -5.12 1.08 -7.58
N THR A 133 -5.37 -0.20 -7.80
CA THR A 133 -4.79 -0.96 -8.92
C THR A 133 -5.41 -0.49 -10.22
N TYR A 134 -4.63 -0.31 -11.29
CA TYR A 134 -5.12 0.15 -12.58
C TYR A 134 -4.31 -0.43 -13.75
N ILE A 135 -4.92 -0.39 -14.95
CA ILE A 135 -4.28 -0.78 -16.20
C ILE A 135 -4.07 0.46 -17.05
N LYS A 136 -2.86 0.67 -17.52
CA LYS A 136 -2.48 1.79 -18.41
C LYS A 136 -1.31 1.40 -19.28
N ASP A 137 -1.35 1.77 -20.57
CA ASP A 137 -0.27 1.58 -21.54
C ASP A 137 0.22 0.10 -21.55
N GLU A 138 -0.73 -0.86 -21.63
CA GLU A 138 -0.49 -2.31 -21.62
C GLU A 138 0.28 -2.80 -20.36
N LYS A 139 0.20 -2.07 -19.27
CA LYS A 139 0.81 -2.42 -17.98
C LYS A 139 -0.22 -2.44 -16.88
N LEU A 140 -0.15 -3.49 -16.07
CA LEU A 140 -0.89 -3.62 -14.82
C LEU A 140 -0.07 -3.00 -13.69
N TYR A 141 -0.57 -1.92 -13.10
CA TYR A 141 -0.02 -1.27 -11.93
C TYR A 141 -0.72 -1.83 -10.69
N ILE A 142 0.00 -2.65 -9.94
CA ILE A 142 -0.51 -3.28 -8.72
C ILE A 142 -0.14 -2.41 -7.53
N ASN A 143 -1.17 -1.92 -6.82
CA ASN A 143 -1.01 -1.11 -5.62
C ASN A 143 -1.77 -1.75 -4.45
N ALA A 144 -1.05 -2.22 -3.45
CA ALA A 144 -1.60 -2.82 -2.23
C ALA A 144 -1.31 -1.93 -1.01
N GLY A 145 -1.98 -0.79 -0.94
CA GLY A 145 -1.80 0.19 0.13
C GLY A 145 -0.38 0.73 0.20
N ILE A 146 0.17 0.79 1.42
CA ILE A 146 1.58 1.16 1.65
C ILE A 146 2.52 -0.04 1.54
N ARG A 147 1.99 -1.28 1.44
CA ARG A 147 2.75 -2.53 1.56
C ARG A 147 3.48 -2.94 0.29
N TRP A 148 2.79 -2.97 -0.85
CA TRP A 148 3.38 -3.47 -2.09
C TRP A 148 3.02 -2.62 -3.29
N LYS A 149 4.00 -2.40 -4.15
CA LYS A 149 3.82 -1.80 -5.47
C LYS A 149 4.58 -2.61 -6.51
N ALA A 150 3.94 -2.91 -7.61
CA ALA A 150 4.55 -3.61 -8.73
C ALA A 150 3.96 -3.13 -10.06
N VAL A 151 4.73 -3.29 -11.12
CA VAL A 151 4.29 -3.03 -12.50
C VAL A 151 4.57 -4.28 -13.29
N VAL A 152 3.54 -4.82 -13.93
CA VAL A 152 3.60 -6.03 -14.74
C VAL A 152 3.08 -5.72 -16.15
N PRO A 153 3.85 -5.95 -17.21
CA PRO A 153 3.33 -5.88 -18.58
C PRO A 153 2.20 -6.90 -18.76
N VAL A 154 1.09 -6.51 -19.38
CA VAL A 154 -0.06 -7.42 -19.60
C VAL A 154 0.35 -8.66 -20.38
N LYS A 155 1.24 -8.51 -21.35
CA LYS A 155 1.82 -9.62 -22.15
C LYS A 155 2.58 -10.70 -21.34
N ASP A 156 2.99 -10.39 -20.11
CA ASP A 156 3.68 -11.36 -19.23
C ASP A 156 2.69 -12.09 -18.30
N ILE A 157 1.38 -11.86 -18.47
CA ILE A 157 0.33 -12.58 -17.74
C ILE A 157 0.06 -13.89 -18.48
N LYS A 158 0.25 -15.03 -17.83
CA LYS A 158 0.01 -16.35 -18.36
C LYS A 158 -1.44 -16.80 -18.23
N SER A 159 -2.00 -16.58 -17.04
CA SER A 159 -3.41 -16.90 -16.75
C SER A 159 -3.98 -15.96 -15.70
N ILE A 160 -5.30 -15.82 -15.73
CA ILE A 160 -6.06 -15.05 -14.76
C ILE A 160 -7.32 -15.82 -14.37
N GLU A 161 -7.43 -16.17 -13.11
CA GLU A 161 -8.49 -17.03 -12.61
C GLU A 161 -9.22 -16.39 -11.43
N LEU A 162 -10.54 -16.58 -11.39
CA LEU A 162 -11.35 -16.26 -10.24
C LEU A 162 -11.19 -17.39 -9.22
N SER A 163 -10.56 -17.11 -8.10
CA SER A 163 -10.30 -18.10 -7.06
C SER A 163 -10.26 -17.47 -5.68
N ASN A 164 -10.92 -18.10 -4.73
CA ASN A 164 -10.88 -17.71 -3.32
C ASN A 164 -9.76 -18.45 -2.57
N GLU A 165 -8.94 -19.20 -3.28
CA GLU A 165 -7.90 -20.02 -2.67
C GLU A 165 -6.72 -19.17 -2.21
N SER A 166 -6.41 -19.25 -0.92
CA SER A 166 -5.31 -18.53 -0.31
C SER A 166 -4.01 -19.30 -0.46
N LEU A 167 -3.37 -19.18 -1.62
CA LEU A 167 -2.08 -19.79 -1.89
C LEU A 167 -0.98 -19.20 -0.99
N ARG A 168 -0.06 -20.06 -0.56
CA ARG A 168 1.13 -19.66 0.22
C ARG A 168 2.40 -20.10 -0.52
N GLY A 169 3.40 -19.23 -0.57
CA GLY A 169 4.68 -19.52 -1.22
C GLY A 169 5.63 -18.33 -1.26
N LYS A 170 6.91 -18.62 -1.48
CA LYS A 170 7.96 -17.58 -1.52
C LYS A 170 7.78 -16.61 -2.71
N LYS A 171 7.31 -17.12 -3.85
CA LYS A 171 7.14 -16.36 -5.10
C LYS A 171 5.71 -15.82 -5.31
N ILE A 172 4.88 -15.79 -4.28
CA ILE A 172 3.50 -15.31 -4.37
C ILE A 172 3.40 -13.91 -3.77
N LEU A 173 3.00 -12.92 -4.56
CA LEU A 173 2.70 -11.56 -4.11
C LEU A 173 1.25 -11.49 -3.62
N ARG A 174 1.05 -11.26 -2.34
CA ARG A 174 -0.28 -11.05 -1.74
C ARG A 174 -0.59 -9.55 -1.76
N ALA A 175 -1.15 -9.09 -2.85
CA ALA A 175 -1.49 -7.68 -3.05
C ALA A 175 -2.98 -7.42 -2.77
N MET A 176 -3.46 -7.94 -1.65
CA MET A 176 -4.82 -7.80 -1.15
C MET A 176 -4.91 -6.77 -0.02
N THR A 177 -6.12 -6.35 0.35
CA THR A 177 -6.34 -5.57 1.58
C THR A 177 -6.02 -6.42 2.81
N ILE A 178 -5.64 -5.77 3.90
CA ILE A 178 -5.37 -6.46 5.18
C ILE A 178 -6.64 -7.22 5.62
N LEU A 179 -6.48 -8.44 6.11
CA LEU A 179 -7.54 -9.32 6.61
C LEU A 179 -8.59 -9.78 5.58
N SER A 180 -8.35 -9.59 4.27
CA SER A 180 -9.20 -10.16 3.24
C SER A 180 -8.58 -11.39 2.57
N GLY A 181 -9.44 -12.25 2.03
CA GLY A 181 -9.04 -13.33 1.12
C GLY A 181 -8.87 -12.85 -0.32
N PRO A 182 -8.19 -13.61 -1.18
CA PRO A 182 -8.17 -13.36 -2.61
C PRO A 182 -9.53 -13.68 -3.23
N ASN A 183 -9.85 -13.03 -4.34
CA ASN A 183 -10.92 -13.44 -5.24
C ASN A 183 -10.43 -13.56 -6.69
N LEU A 184 -9.14 -13.29 -6.90
CA LEU A 184 -8.48 -13.33 -8.18
C LEU A 184 -7.02 -13.73 -8.05
N VAL A 185 -6.58 -14.65 -8.89
CA VAL A 185 -5.20 -15.13 -9.00
C VAL A 185 -4.68 -14.84 -10.39
N ILE A 186 -3.50 -14.22 -10.48
CA ILE A 186 -2.78 -13.99 -11.74
C ILE A 186 -1.50 -14.81 -11.70
N GLU A 187 -1.28 -15.65 -12.71
CA GLU A 187 -0.02 -16.33 -12.95
C GLU A 187 0.76 -15.61 -14.04
N LEU A 188 2.06 -15.47 -13.85
CA LEU A 188 2.95 -14.73 -14.76
C LEU A 188 3.92 -15.72 -15.46
N GLU A 189 4.27 -15.42 -16.70
CA GLU A 189 5.28 -16.19 -17.44
C GLU A 189 6.69 -15.97 -16.90
N LYS A 190 6.94 -14.79 -16.36
CA LYS A 190 8.25 -14.37 -15.86
C LYS A 190 8.16 -13.91 -14.42
N THR A 191 9.27 -14.02 -13.72
CA THR A 191 9.40 -13.47 -12.37
C THR A 191 9.53 -11.95 -12.43
N HIS A 192 8.64 -11.25 -11.75
CA HIS A 192 8.66 -9.80 -11.55
C HIS A 192 9.05 -9.43 -10.13
N ARG A 193 9.33 -8.13 -9.92
CA ARG A 193 9.72 -7.60 -8.62
C ARG A 193 8.70 -6.60 -8.11
N ALA A 194 8.30 -6.76 -6.85
CA ALA A 194 7.52 -5.79 -6.11
C ALA A 194 8.40 -5.02 -5.14
N ASP A 195 8.16 -3.72 -5.02
CA ASP A 195 8.77 -2.86 -4.03
C ASP A 195 7.82 -2.70 -2.84
N GLY A 196 8.37 -2.92 -1.65
CA GLY A 196 7.68 -2.84 -0.37
C GLY A 196 8.12 -1.66 0.49
N PRO A 197 7.65 -1.61 1.75
CA PRO A 197 8.10 -0.62 2.71
C PRO A 197 9.58 -0.85 3.08
N TYR A 198 10.26 0.21 3.53
CA TYR A 198 11.65 0.16 4.01
C TYR A 198 12.67 -0.39 3.01
N GLY A 199 12.35 -0.36 1.70
CA GLY A 199 13.21 -0.91 0.65
C GLY A 199 13.19 -2.44 0.56
N ILE A 200 12.24 -3.11 1.23
CA ILE A 200 12.03 -4.54 1.06
C ILE A 200 11.58 -4.80 -0.38
N ARG A 201 12.16 -5.83 -0.99
CA ARG A 201 11.82 -6.25 -2.35
C ARG A 201 11.42 -7.71 -2.36
N LYS A 202 10.43 -8.04 -3.18
CA LYS A 202 9.94 -9.41 -3.32
C LYS A 202 9.85 -9.79 -4.78
N ASN A 203 10.49 -10.91 -5.15
CA ASN A 203 10.31 -11.50 -6.46
C ASN A 203 9.06 -12.40 -6.44
N PHE A 204 8.26 -12.34 -7.51
CA PHE A 204 7.02 -13.10 -7.61
C PHE A 204 6.72 -13.51 -9.06
N ASP A 205 6.04 -14.62 -9.20
CA ASP A 205 5.47 -15.15 -10.45
C ASP A 205 3.96 -15.40 -10.35
N LYS A 206 3.39 -15.25 -9.13
CA LYS A 206 1.94 -15.27 -8.88
C LYS A 206 1.50 -14.08 -8.05
N VAL A 207 0.32 -13.56 -8.35
CA VAL A 207 -0.28 -12.43 -7.63
C VAL A 207 -1.66 -12.81 -7.16
N LEU A 208 -1.92 -12.59 -5.88
CA LEU A 208 -3.25 -12.70 -5.29
C LEU A 208 -3.83 -11.31 -5.11
N LEU A 209 -4.98 -11.07 -5.69
CA LEU A 209 -5.72 -9.80 -5.63
C LEU A 209 -7.13 -10.01 -5.07
N ASN A 210 -7.75 -8.93 -4.63
CA ASN A 210 -9.17 -8.90 -4.23
C ASN A 210 -9.87 -7.63 -4.74
N PRO A 211 -9.88 -7.39 -6.07
CA PRO A 211 -10.63 -6.25 -6.61
C PRO A 211 -12.13 -6.36 -6.28
N ASP A 212 -12.79 -5.22 -6.11
CA ASP A 212 -14.24 -5.15 -5.85
C ASP A 212 -15.07 -5.70 -7.02
N GLU A 213 -14.51 -5.69 -8.24
CA GLU A 213 -15.13 -6.17 -9.48
C GLU A 213 -14.22 -7.18 -10.21
N PRO A 214 -14.04 -8.41 -9.68
CA PRO A 214 -13.05 -9.35 -10.21
C PRO A 214 -13.37 -9.85 -11.63
N ARG A 215 -14.66 -10.00 -11.98
CA ARG A 215 -15.08 -10.41 -13.33
C ARG A 215 -14.75 -9.34 -14.37
N ARG A 216 -15.03 -8.07 -14.06
CA ARG A 216 -14.70 -6.94 -14.93
C ARG A 216 -13.19 -6.77 -15.07
N PHE A 217 -12.44 -6.95 -13.98
CA PHE A 217 -10.98 -6.91 -13.99
C PHE A 217 -10.41 -7.99 -14.91
N ARG A 218 -10.89 -9.22 -14.77
CA ARG A 218 -10.48 -10.34 -15.63
C ARG A 218 -10.78 -10.07 -17.11
N GLN A 219 -12.01 -9.61 -17.42
CA GLN A 219 -12.44 -9.33 -18.79
C GLN A 219 -11.55 -8.27 -19.42
N LEU A 220 -11.30 -7.17 -18.73
CA LEU A 220 -10.47 -6.08 -19.25
C LEU A 220 -9.04 -6.53 -19.58
N ILE A 221 -8.44 -7.40 -18.75
CA ILE A 221 -7.13 -7.95 -19.06
C ILE A 221 -7.22 -8.85 -20.32
N ILE A 222 -8.21 -9.72 -20.42
CA ILE A 222 -8.39 -10.59 -21.58
C ILE A 222 -8.60 -9.77 -22.86
N ASP A 223 -9.35 -8.69 -22.80
CA ASP A 223 -9.61 -7.81 -23.95
C ASP A 223 -8.38 -6.97 -24.34
N THR A 224 -7.38 -6.88 -23.47
CA THR A 224 -6.11 -6.17 -23.72
C THR A 224 -5.02 -7.10 -24.29
N PHE A 225 -5.23 -8.43 -24.25
CA PHE A 225 -4.40 -9.41 -24.95
C PHE A 225 -4.67 -9.36 -26.44
#